data_8009c468e18de314fa6fb912779784da
#
_entry.id   8009c468e18de314fa6fb912779784da
#
_cell.length_a   1.000
_cell.length_b   1.000
_cell.length_c   1.000
_cell.angle_alpha   90.00
_cell.angle_beta   90.00
_cell.angle_gamma   90.00
#
_symmetry.space_group_name_H-M   'P 1'
#
loop_
_entity.id
_entity.type
_entity.pdbx_description
1 polymer ?
#
loop_
_entity_poly.entity_id
_entity_poly.type
_entity_poly.pdbx_seq_one_letter_code
_entity_poly.pdbx_strand_id
1 'polypeptide(L)'
;VFLRPLGLRLAQMDRFLMKISMENLTREQEIAMVDRFLVEEPLENLEPVCSAQEAAELQRQCRQVRISGELKDYMVRIIHATREHSMTLCGASPRSTIAFVRAAQGFAMVQGRDYVVPEDIKAVAVPVLAHRLVLNQAADDRGAERVIGDILDRESVPTEQW
;
A
#
# COMPACT_ATOMS: atom_id res chain seq x y z
N VAL A 1 10.30 5.16 -16.46
CA VAL A 1 9.72 6.47 -16.82
C VAL A 1 8.61 6.76 -15.87
N PHE A 2 8.90 7.52 -14.80
CA PHE A 2 7.86 7.94 -13.85
C PHE A 2 7.00 9.00 -14.54
N LEU A 3 5.84 8.59 -15.02
CA LEU A 3 4.76 9.52 -15.23
C LEU A 3 4.37 10.06 -13.84
N ARG A 4 4.86 11.25 -13.47
CA ARG A 4 4.12 12.06 -12.52
C ARG A 4 2.69 12.06 -13.04
N PRO A 5 1.69 11.61 -12.26
CA PRO A 5 0.32 11.64 -12.74
C PRO A 5 0.03 13.08 -13.13
N LEU A 6 -0.09 13.31 -14.44
CA LEU A 6 -0.29 14.61 -15.06
C LEU A 6 -1.45 15.32 -14.33
N GLY A 7 -1.11 16.30 -13.46
CA GLY A 7 -2.07 17.22 -12.90
C GLY A 7 -2.99 16.72 -11.78
N LEU A 8 -2.81 15.51 -11.23
CA LEU A 8 -3.57 15.10 -10.04
C LEU A 8 -3.14 15.94 -8.84
N ARG A 9 -4.06 16.72 -8.29
CA ARG A 9 -3.86 17.46 -7.06
C ARG A 9 -3.68 16.47 -5.90
N LEU A 10 -2.90 16.83 -4.89
CA LEU A 10 -2.63 16.02 -3.70
C LEU A 10 -3.91 15.40 -3.10
N ALA A 11 -4.99 16.20 -3.02
CA ALA A 11 -6.29 15.75 -2.55
C ALA A 11 -6.93 14.63 -3.40
N GLN A 12 -6.54 14.47 -4.66
CA GLN A 12 -6.98 13.37 -5.52
C GLN A 12 -6.15 12.11 -5.26
N MET A 13 -4.84 12.27 -5.03
CA MET A 13 -3.93 11.16 -4.69
C MET A 13 -4.32 10.50 -3.37
N ASP A 14 -4.72 11.27 -2.36
CA ASP A 14 -5.16 10.77 -1.04
C ASP A 14 -6.39 9.84 -1.11
N ARG A 15 -7.13 9.84 -2.23
CA ARG A 15 -8.31 8.98 -2.42
C ARG A 15 -7.97 7.55 -2.86
N PHE A 16 -6.78 7.31 -3.39
CA PHE A 16 -6.35 5.97 -3.80
C PHE A 16 -5.87 5.20 -2.57
N LEU A 17 -6.26 3.93 -2.48
CA LEU A 17 -5.91 3.08 -1.33
C LEU A 17 -4.39 2.93 -1.20
N MET A 18 -3.71 2.59 -2.28
CA MET A 18 -2.27 2.40 -2.33
C MET A 18 -1.70 2.75 -3.70
N LYS A 19 -0.42 3.02 -3.74
CA LYS A 19 0.38 3.17 -4.95
C LYS A 19 1.32 1.98 -5.07
N ILE A 20 1.24 1.27 -6.17
CA ILE A 20 2.16 0.19 -6.54
C ILE A 20 2.98 0.63 -7.75
N SER A 21 4.26 0.28 -7.74
CA SER A 21 5.16 0.48 -8.88
C SER A 21 5.23 -0.81 -9.67
N MET A 22 5.06 -0.70 -10.98
CA MET A 22 5.33 -1.80 -11.90
C MET A 22 6.71 -1.54 -12.53
N GLU A 23 7.57 -2.53 -12.47
CA GLU A 23 8.86 -2.49 -13.14
C GLU A 23 8.69 -2.69 -14.65
N ASN A 24 9.63 -2.18 -15.43
CA ASN A 24 9.67 -2.47 -16.85
C ASN A 24 10.03 -3.95 -17.07
N LEU A 25 9.49 -4.53 -18.12
CA LEU A 25 9.83 -5.89 -18.52
C LEU A 25 11.32 -5.99 -18.89
N THR A 26 11.93 -7.14 -18.62
CA THR A 26 13.24 -7.46 -19.20
C THR A 26 13.09 -7.73 -20.69
N ARG A 27 14.21 -7.69 -21.41
CA ARG A 27 14.22 -7.98 -22.85
C ARG A 27 13.60 -9.35 -23.17
N GLU A 28 13.90 -10.35 -22.35
CA GLU A 28 13.39 -11.73 -22.49
C GLU A 28 11.87 -11.79 -22.26
N GLN A 29 11.38 -11.04 -21.26
CA GLN A 29 9.94 -10.93 -20.98
C GLN A 29 9.20 -10.19 -22.09
N GLU A 30 9.80 -9.15 -22.69
CA GLU A 30 9.21 -8.46 -23.84
C GLU A 30 9.13 -9.36 -25.06
N ILE A 31 10.17 -10.16 -25.34
CA ILE A 31 10.14 -11.15 -26.43
C ILE A 31 9.02 -12.15 -26.18
N ALA A 32 8.93 -12.75 -25.00
CA ALA A 32 7.89 -13.71 -24.66
C ALA A 32 6.48 -13.11 -24.78
N MET A 33 6.32 -11.84 -24.42
CA MET A 33 5.07 -11.10 -24.61
C MET A 33 4.72 -10.99 -26.10
N VAL A 34 5.68 -10.59 -26.94
CA VAL A 34 5.47 -10.49 -28.40
C VAL A 34 5.10 -11.84 -28.99
N ASP A 35 5.84 -12.90 -28.65
CA ASP A 35 5.57 -14.27 -29.16
C ASP A 35 4.15 -14.72 -28.81
N ARG A 36 3.68 -14.43 -27.60
CA ARG A 36 2.32 -14.74 -27.17
C ARG A 36 1.27 -14.00 -27.99
N PHE A 37 1.42 -12.69 -28.18
CA PHE A 37 0.46 -11.88 -28.93
C PHE A 37 0.47 -12.12 -30.45
N LEU A 38 1.52 -12.74 -30.99
CA LEU A 38 1.54 -13.19 -32.38
C LEU A 38 0.69 -14.44 -32.63
N VAL A 39 0.42 -15.23 -31.59
CA VAL A 39 -0.31 -16.51 -31.68
C VAL A 39 -1.76 -16.38 -31.26
N GLU A 40 -2.03 -15.61 -30.20
CA GLU A 40 -3.36 -15.48 -29.60
C GLU A 40 -3.59 -14.08 -29.02
N GLU A 41 -4.87 -13.69 -28.88
CA GLU A 41 -5.29 -12.53 -28.10
C GLU A 41 -5.59 -12.99 -26.66
N PRO A 42 -4.68 -12.75 -25.67
CA PRO A 42 -4.82 -13.33 -24.33
C PRO A 42 -6.11 -12.92 -23.59
N LEU A 43 -6.71 -11.77 -23.95
CA LEU A 43 -7.96 -11.29 -23.34
C LEU A 43 -9.16 -12.16 -23.68
N GLU A 44 -9.17 -12.79 -24.86
CA GLU A 44 -10.29 -13.63 -25.31
C GLU A 44 -10.37 -14.94 -24.51
N ASN A 45 -9.26 -15.36 -23.90
CA ASN A 45 -9.13 -16.61 -23.15
C ASN A 45 -9.25 -16.41 -21.63
N LEU A 46 -9.62 -15.21 -21.17
CA LEU A 46 -9.77 -14.94 -19.73
C LEU A 46 -11.09 -15.50 -19.20
N GLU A 47 -10.98 -16.40 -18.24
CA GLU A 47 -12.10 -16.93 -17.48
C GLU A 47 -12.27 -16.16 -16.15
N PRO A 48 -13.52 -15.98 -15.66
CA PRO A 48 -13.75 -15.37 -14.36
C PRO A 48 -13.15 -16.21 -13.24
N VAL A 49 -12.33 -15.62 -12.37
CA VAL A 49 -11.75 -16.31 -11.20
C VAL A 49 -12.68 -16.33 -9.99
N CYS A 50 -13.66 -15.45 -9.94
CA CYS A 50 -14.71 -15.42 -8.93
C CYS A 50 -15.92 -14.62 -9.43
N SER A 51 -17.08 -14.86 -8.82
CA SER A 51 -18.28 -14.06 -9.06
C SER A 51 -18.22 -12.71 -8.32
N ALA A 52 -19.04 -11.76 -8.74
CA ALA A 52 -19.21 -10.48 -8.03
C ALA A 52 -19.69 -10.66 -6.58
N GLN A 53 -20.51 -11.70 -6.33
CA GLN A 53 -21.01 -12.02 -5.00
C GLN A 53 -19.90 -12.55 -4.09
N GLU A 54 -19.03 -13.44 -4.58
CA GLU A 54 -17.86 -13.92 -3.84
C GLU A 54 -16.90 -12.77 -3.54
N ALA A 55 -16.63 -11.87 -4.50
CA ALA A 55 -15.81 -10.70 -4.28
C ALA A 55 -16.38 -9.78 -3.18
N ALA A 56 -17.69 -9.55 -3.17
CA ALA A 56 -18.36 -8.76 -2.12
C ALA A 56 -18.27 -9.44 -0.74
N GLU A 57 -18.37 -10.76 -0.69
CA GLU A 57 -18.20 -11.55 0.54
C GLU A 57 -16.77 -11.44 1.07
N LEU A 58 -15.76 -11.60 0.21
CA LEU A 58 -14.34 -11.42 0.58
C LEU A 58 -14.08 -10.01 1.15
N GLN A 59 -14.65 -8.98 0.53
CA GLN A 59 -14.55 -7.60 1.06
C GLN A 59 -15.17 -7.46 2.45
N ARG A 60 -16.29 -8.16 2.73
CA ARG A 60 -16.92 -8.16 4.04
C ARG A 60 -16.06 -8.87 5.08
N GLN A 61 -15.53 -10.04 4.74
CA GLN A 61 -14.65 -10.83 5.61
C GLN A 61 -13.34 -10.07 5.93
N CYS A 62 -12.77 -9.38 4.96
CA CYS A 62 -11.58 -8.56 5.15
C CYS A 62 -11.78 -7.51 6.28
N ARG A 63 -12.99 -6.94 6.40
CA ARG A 63 -13.31 -5.97 7.46
C ARG A 63 -13.41 -6.59 8.85
N GLN A 64 -13.55 -7.92 8.94
CA GLN A 64 -13.65 -8.66 10.20
C GLN A 64 -12.28 -9.13 10.72
N VAL A 65 -11.21 -9.01 9.92
CA VAL A 65 -9.85 -9.32 10.35
C VAL A 65 -9.51 -8.50 11.59
N ARG A 66 -9.09 -9.17 12.66
CA ARG A 66 -8.87 -8.57 13.98
C ARG A 66 -7.58 -7.76 14.02
N ILE A 67 -7.59 -6.67 14.79
CA ILE A 67 -6.40 -5.85 15.09
C ILE A 67 -6.38 -5.60 16.59
N SER A 68 -5.29 -5.93 17.26
CA SER A 68 -5.13 -5.69 18.70
C SER A 68 -5.09 -4.19 19.04
N GLY A 69 -5.29 -3.85 20.32
CA GLY A 69 -5.21 -2.47 20.78
C GLY A 69 -3.82 -1.86 20.55
N GLU A 70 -2.77 -2.64 20.83
CA GLU A 70 -1.38 -2.22 20.66
C GLU A 70 -1.02 -1.99 19.20
N LEU A 71 -1.53 -2.82 18.27
CA LEU A 71 -1.31 -2.62 16.83
C LEU A 71 -2.04 -1.38 16.29
N LYS A 72 -3.23 -1.08 16.82
CA LYS A 72 -3.93 0.17 16.48
C LYS A 72 -3.11 1.39 16.93
N ASP A 73 -2.58 1.35 18.16
CA ASP A 73 -1.70 2.40 18.68
C ASP A 73 -0.43 2.53 17.84
N TYR A 74 0.22 1.43 17.51
CA TYR A 74 1.41 1.40 16.64
C TYR A 74 1.14 2.05 15.29
N MET A 75 0.03 1.70 14.63
CA MET A 75 -0.37 2.31 13.35
C MET A 75 -0.61 3.82 13.49
N VAL A 76 -1.26 4.26 14.57
CA VAL A 76 -1.51 5.68 14.83
C VAL A 76 -0.21 6.43 15.11
N ARG A 77 0.74 5.85 15.85
CA ARG A 77 2.07 6.43 16.07
C ARG A 77 2.82 6.63 14.74
N ILE A 78 2.82 5.64 13.86
CA ILE A 78 3.41 5.78 12.51
C ILE A 78 2.77 6.97 11.76
N ILE A 79 1.44 7.09 11.77
CA ILE A 79 0.74 8.20 11.13
C ILE A 79 1.15 9.56 11.74
N HIS A 80 1.22 9.67 13.06
CA HIS A 80 1.65 10.88 13.74
C HIS A 80 3.11 11.23 13.40
N ALA A 81 4.00 10.24 13.43
CA ALA A 81 5.39 10.43 13.06
C ALA A 81 5.56 10.99 11.63
N THR A 82 4.66 10.66 10.69
CA THR A 82 4.70 11.27 9.34
C THR A 82 4.46 12.77 9.37
N ARG A 83 3.69 13.29 10.33
CA ARG A 83 3.37 14.73 10.46
C ARG A 83 4.47 15.52 11.16
N GLU A 84 5.26 14.84 11.98
CA GLU A 84 6.32 15.42 12.82
C GLU A 84 7.71 15.25 12.17
N HIS A 85 7.82 14.47 11.12
CA HIS A 85 9.11 14.18 10.46
C HIS A 85 9.69 15.44 9.80
N SER A 86 10.98 15.73 10.03
CA SER A 86 11.65 16.96 9.60
C SER A 86 11.64 17.19 8.08
N MET A 87 11.59 16.13 7.29
CA MET A 87 11.50 16.20 5.82
C MET A 87 10.07 16.36 5.30
N THR A 88 9.05 16.29 6.15
CA THR A 88 7.66 16.32 5.73
C THR A 88 7.07 17.72 5.90
N LEU A 89 6.54 18.29 4.81
CA LEU A 89 5.76 19.51 4.82
C LEU A 89 4.31 19.24 5.20
N CYS A 90 3.74 18.14 4.68
CA CYS A 90 2.39 17.68 5.01
C CYS A 90 2.39 16.17 5.16
N GLY A 91 2.09 15.68 6.36
CA GLY A 91 2.02 14.25 6.69
C GLY A 91 0.68 13.61 6.32
N ALA A 92 0.52 12.36 6.68
CA ALA A 92 -0.66 11.56 6.37
C ALA A 92 -1.93 12.09 7.05
N SER A 93 -3.04 12.11 6.30
CA SER A 93 -4.35 12.58 6.75
C SER A 93 -5.07 11.53 7.63
N PRO A 94 -6.14 11.89 8.36
CA PRO A 94 -6.99 10.89 9.04
C PRO A 94 -7.59 9.84 8.09
N ARG A 95 -7.83 10.19 6.82
CA ARG A 95 -8.25 9.23 5.79
C ARG A 95 -7.17 8.19 5.55
N SER A 96 -5.90 8.59 5.57
CA SER A 96 -4.76 7.69 5.43
C SER A 96 -4.72 6.66 6.56
N THR A 97 -5.10 7.01 7.79
CA THR A 97 -5.20 6.08 8.91
C THR A 97 -6.18 4.95 8.60
N ILE A 98 -7.38 5.28 8.10
CA ILE A 98 -8.38 4.27 7.72
C ILE A 98 -7.90 3.41 6.54
N ALA A 99 -7.27 4.03 5.53
CA ALA A 99 -6.69 3.31 4.40
C ALA A 99 -5.61 2.33 4.87
N PHE A 100 -4.75 2.74 5.81
CA PHE A 100 -3.67 1.94 6.36
C PHE A 100 -4.20 0.72 7.12
N VAL A 101 -5.22 0.91 7.99
CA VAL A 101 -5.92 -0.18 8.68
C VAL A 101 -6.50 -1.18 7.67
N ARG A 102 -7.20 -0.69 6.64
CA ARG A 102 -7.83 -1.56 5.62
C ARG A 102 -6.81 -2.34 4.81
N ALA A 103 -5.70 -1.71 4.46
CA ALA A 103 -4.62 -2.38 3.73
C ALA A 103 -3.97 -3.48 4.58
N ALA A 104 -3.71 -3.23 5.87
CA ALA A 104 -3.16 -4.24 6.77
C ALA A 104 -4.12 -5.43 6.96
N GLN A 105 -5.44 -5.17 7.12
CA GLN A 105 -6.45 -6.22 7.18
C GLN A 105 -6.48 -7.06 5.89
N GLY A 106 -6.47 -6.40 4.72
CA GLY A 106 -6.43 -7.07 3.43
C GLY A 106 -5.18 -7.91 3.24
N PHE A 107 -4.03 -7.39 3.65
CA PHE A 107 -2.76 -8.11 3.55
C PHE A 107 -2.74 -9.35 4.45
N ALA A 108 -3.18 -9.25 5.71
CA ALA A 108 -3.31 -10.37 6.62
C ALA A 108 -4.23 -11.47 6.05
N MET A 109 -5.38 -11.08 5.48
CA MET A 109 -6.32 -12.01 4.85
C MET A 109 -5.71 -12.74 3.64
N VAL A 110 -4.96 -12.03 2.78
CA VAL A 110 -4.23 -12.65 1.66
C VAL A 110 -3.18 -13.65 2.14
N GLN A 111 -2.60 -13.42 3.33
CA GLN A 111 -1.69 -14.35 4.00
C GLN A 111 -2.42 -15.49 4.75
N GLY A 112 -3.75 -15.61 4.58
CA GLY A 112 -4.57 -16.67 5.20
C GLY A 112 -4.84 -16.50 6.70
N ARG A 113 -4.71 -15.26 7.23
CA ARG A 113 -4.90 -14.98 8.66
C ARG A 113 -6.15 -14.13 8.91
N ASP A 114 -6.80 -14.36 10.04
CA ASP A 114 -7.94 -13.58 10.53
C ASP A 114 -7.54 -12.50 11.56
N TYR A 115 -6.24 -12.25 11.69
CA TYR A 115 -5.66 -11.21 12.54
C TYR A 115 -4.44 -10.58 11.87
N VAL A 116 -4.20 -9.31 12.20
CA VAL A 116 -3.05 -8.53 11.72
C VAL A 116 -1.86 -8.74 12.65
N VAL A 117 -0.66 -8.79 12.05
CA VAL A 117 0.64 -8.80 12.76
C VAL A 117 1.46 -7.56 12.37
N PRO A 118 2.51 -7.20 13.13
CA PRO A 118 3.35 -6.04 12.81
C PRO A 118 3.94 -6.05 11.40
N GLU A 119 4.29 -7.23 10.89
CA GLU A 119 4.85 -7.43 9.55
C GLU A 119 3.88 -6.99 8.45
N ASP A 120 2.57 -7.20 8.65
CA ASP A 120 1.54 -6.75 7.70
C ASP A 120 1.51 -5.22 7.62
N ILE A 121 1.60 -4.57 8.79
CA ILE A 121 1.63 -3.11 8.90
C ILE A 121 2.84 -2.55 8.17
N LYS A 122 4.03 -3.14 8.41
CA LYS A 122 5.28 -2.75 7.74
C LYS A 122 5.20 -2.95 6.23
N ALA A 123 4.68 -4.09 5.77
CA ALA A 123 4.57 -4.42 4.35
C ALA A 123 3.70 -3.41 3.56
N VAL A 124 2.61 -2.92 4.17
CA VAL A 124 1.70 -1.99 3.49
C VAL A 124 2.01 -0.52 3.76
N ALA A 125 2.93 -0.18 4.68
CA ALA A 125 3.20 1.20 5.07
C ALA A 125 3.64 2.07 3.89
N VAL A 126 4.66 1.66 3.14
CA VAL A 126 5.17 2.41 1.98
C VAL A 126 4.10 2.53 0.89
N PRO A 127 3.49 1.45 0.37
CA PRO A 127 2.46 1.54 -0.67
C PRO A 127 1.27 2.43 -0.30
N VAL A 128 0.88 2.45 0.98
CA VAL A 128 -0.29 3.21 1.44
C VAL A 128 0.05 4.65 1.79
N LEU A 129 1.21 4.92 2.39
CA LEU A 129 1.49 6.23 2.98
C LEU A 129 2.38 7.12 2.10
N ALA A 130 3.36 6.56 1.38
CA ALA A 130 4.37 7.36 0.69
C ALA A 130 3.76 8.35 -0.32
N HIS A 131 2.75 7.96 -1.10
CA HIS A 131 2.12 8.82 -2.10
C HIS A 131 1.23 9.93 -1.53
N ARG A 132 1.02 9.94 -0.20
CA ARG A 132 0.22 10.91 0.55
C ARG A 132 1.05 11.97 1.25
N LEU A 133 2.37 11.79 1.30
CA LEU A 133 3.27 12.74 1.94
C LEU A 133 3.65 13.86 0.97
N VAL A 134 3.71 15.09 1.48
CA VAL A 134 4.37 16.21 0.81
C VAL A 134 5.66 16.47 1.52
N LEU A 135 6.76 16.42 0.78
CA LEU A 135 8.09 16.62 1.32
C LEU A 135 8.61 18.04 1.05
N ASN A 136 9.55 18.48 1.88
CA ASN A 136 10.33 19.68 1.65
C ASN A 136 11.17 19.56 0.37
N GLN A 137 11.58 20.66 -0.22
CA GLN A 137 12.11 20.81 -1.57
C GLN A 137 13.33 19.95 -1.98
N ALA A 138 13.94 19.22 -1.07
CA ALA A 138 15.18 18.48 -1.32
C ALA A 138 15.00 16.97 -1.57
N ALA A 139 13.78 16.45 -1.62
CA ALA A 139 13.55 15.02 -1.73
C ALA A 139 13.47 14.57 -3.20
N ASP A 140 14.27 13.55 -3.53
CA ASP A 140 14.14 12.80 -4.78
C ASP A 140 12.85 11.98 -4.82
N ASP A 141 12.62 11.28 -5.95
CA ASP A 141 11.40 10.47 -6.17
C ASP A 141 11.16 9.37 -5.11
N ARG A 142 12.21 8.97 -4.37
CA ARG A 142 12.14 7.98 -3.28
C ARG A 142 12.15 8.61 -1.88
N GLY A 143 12.13 9.91 -1.79
CA GLY A 143 12.18 10.61 -0.50
C GLY A 143 11.08 10.20 0.46
N ALA A 144 9.84 10.06 -0.03
CA ALA A 144 8.71 9.64 0.79
C ALA A 144 8.83 8.18 1.29
N GLU A 145 9.38 7.29 0.47
CA GLU A 145 9.64 5.90 0.85
C GLU A 145 10.68 5.84 1.98
N ARG A 146 11.74 6.66 1.88
CA ARG A 146 12.77 6.77 2.94
C ARG A 146 12.21 7.33 4.23
N VAL A 147 11.37 8.36 4.17
CA VAL A 147 10.69 8.90 5.36
C VAL A 147 9.88 7.81 6.07
N ILE A 148 9.12 7.02 5.32
CA ILE A 148 8.35 5.90 5.92
C ILE A 148 9.31 4.84 6.49
N GLY A 149 10.38 4.48 5.79
CA GLY A 149 11.40 3.55 6.30
C GLY A 149 12.01 4.03 7.62
N ASP A 150 12.46 5.29 7.68
CA ASP A 150 13.03 5.90 8.89
C ASP A 150 12.03 5.89 10.07
N ILE A 151 10.75 6.10 9.80
CA ILE A 151 9.70 6.04 10.83
C ILE A 151 9.53 4.61 11.33
N LEU A 152 9.45 3.63 10.43
CA LEU A 152 9.30 2.22 10.80
C LEU A 152 10.48 1.69 11.62
N ASP A 153 11.70 2.18 11.36
CA ASP A 153 12.91 1.81 12.09
C ASP A 153 12.96 2.42 13.50
N ARG A 154 12.34 3.60 13.70
CA ARG A 154 12.33 4.32 14.98
C ARG A 154 11.16 3.93 15.88
N GLU A 155 10.01 3.60 15.29
CA GLU A 155 8.82 3.26 16.05
C GLU A 155 8.94 1.86 16.66
N SER A 156 8.82 1.79 17.98
CA SER A 156 8.87 0.51 18.69
C SER A 156 7.70 -0.38 18.29
N VAL A 157 8.03 -1.58 17.83
CA VAL A 157 7.05 -2.62 17.53
C VAL A 157 6.50 -3.16 18.84
N PRO A 158 5.17 -3.31 19.00
CA PRO A 158 4.61 -3.98 20.16
C PRO A 158 5.12 -5.42 20.27
N THR A 159 5.44 -5.88 21.47
CA THR A 159 6.10 -7.18 21.73
C THR A 159 5.16 -8.23 22.31
N GLU A 160 3.88 -7.93 22.47
CA GLU A 160 2.91 -8.85 23.07
C GLU A 160 2.33 -9.86 22.05
N GLN A 161 1.80 -10.97 22.60
CA GLN A 161 1.21 -12.06 21.78
C GLN A 161 -0.07 -11.60 21.10
N TRP A 162 -0.08 -11.77 19.81
CA TRP A 162 -1.19 -11.40 18.88
C TRP A 162 -2.29 -12.45 18.87
#